data_ce82b7990ce08d4a8768597c11abce3a
#
_entry.id   ce82b7990ce08d4a8768597c11abce3a
#
_cell.length_a   1.000
_cell.length_b   1.000
_cell.length_c   1.000
_cell.angle_alpha   90.00
_cell.angle_beta   90.00
_cell.angle_gamma   90.00
#
_symmetry.space_group_name_H-M   'P 1'
#
loop_
_entity.id
_entity.type
_entity.pdbx_description
1 polymer ?
#
loop_
_entity_poly.entity_id
_entity_poly.type
_entity_poly.pdbx_seq_one_letter_code
_entity_poly.pdbx_strand_id
1 'polypeptide(L)'
;MLANRWREDYSVNVPTSDPKPVQRTQTLPLFTTTHWSVVLRAGETNSPGAAQALNQLCRAYWYPLYAFVRRKGHSPHDAQDLTQAFFARLLEKNYVAQADRERGRFRTYLLAALTHFLADEWDKARRLKRGGDRKIISFDAASAEERYRSEPVDQLDAAKLYERRWVTTLFDQVLARLEEEFCDSGKRELFDCLKSSLLAEDSVSSYAQLGARLGLTESAIKQAVHRMRLRYRELFREEIAQTVAGPGEVEDELKHVFAVLSG
;
A
#
# COMPACT_ATOMS: atom_id res chain seq x y z
N MET A 1 24.53 -16.37 -4.39
CA MET A 1 25.66 -16.34 -3.46
C MET A 1 25.83 -14.95 -2.84
N LEU A 2 24.85 -14.42 -2.07
CA LEU A 2 24.96 -13.09 -1.43
C LEU A 2 24.34 -13.02 -0.02
N ALA A 3 24.11 -14.17 0.63
CA ALA A 3 23.41 -14.23 1.91
C ALA A 3 24.29 -14.25 3.18
N ASN A 4 25.61 -14.32 3.10
CA ASN A 4 26.44 -14.68 4.27
C ASN A 4 27.51 -13.63 4.72
N ARG A 5 27.35 -12.32 4.44
CA ARG A 5 28.44 -11.37 4.76
C ARG A 5 28.06 -10.20 5.67
N TRP A 6 27.16 -10.37 6.63
CA TRP A 6 26.69 -9.21 7.43
C TRP A 6 26.53 -9.53 8.91
N ARG A 7 27.65 -9.58 9.62
CA ARG A 7 27.70 -9.35 11.08
C ARG A 7 29.01 -8.66 11.37
N GLU A 8 28.97 -7.33 11.51
CA GLU A 8 29.97 -6.61 12.28
C GLU A 8 29.43 -5.17 12.58
N ASP A 9 29.44 -4.82 13.85
CA ASP A 9 28.95 -3.58 14.45
C ASP A 9 29.75 -2.34 14.01
N TYR A 10 29.04 -1.28 13.59
CA TYR A 10 29.61 0.06 13.56
C TYR A 10 28.59 1.11 14.03
N SER A 11 28.85 1.70 15.20
CA SER A 11 28.15 2.89 15.71
C SER A 11 28.63 4.15 14.99
N VAL A 12 27.73 4.83 14.27
CA VAL A 12 28.00 6.18 13.75
C VAL A 12 27.36 7.19 14.68
N ASN A 13 28.18 8.04 15.31
CA ASN A 13 27.71 9.13 16.15
C ASN A 13 27.33 10.32 15.26
N VAL A 14 26.05 10.72 15.24
CA VAL A 14 25.54 11.88 14.51
C VAL A 14 25.21 12.96 15.55
N PRO A 15 25.67 14.20 15.38
CA PRO A 15 25.35 15.29 16.32
C PRO A 15 23.86 15.62 16.28
N THR A 16 23.24 15.72 17.46
CA THR A 16 21.83 16.09 17.65
C THR A 16 21.67 17.60 17.70
N SER A 17 20.92 18.17 16.75
CA SER A 17 20.33 19.50 16.91
C SER A 17 18.81 19.38 16.86
N ASP A 18 18.13 19.91 17.89
CA ASP A 18 16.66 19.86 18.01
C ASP A 18 15.98 20.73 16.97
N PRO A 19 15.08 20.18 16.13
CA PRO A 19 14.22 20.97 15.26
C PRO A 19 12.81 21.10 15.84
N LYS A 20 12.22 22.30 15.67
CA LYS A 20 10.83 22.64 16.01
C LYS A 20 9.82 21.70 15.32
N PRO A 21 8.66 21.41 15.96
CA PRO A 21 7.67 20.52 15.38
C PRO A 21 7.05 21.11 14.12
N VAL A 22 7.27 20.46 12.98
CA VAL A 22 6.57 20.71 11.73
C VAL A 22 5.22 20.00 11.79
N GLN A 23 4.13 20.74 11.61
CA GLN A 23 2.80 20.17 11.50
C GLN A 23 2.76 19.19 10.32
N ARG A 24 2.56 17.90 10.64
CA ARG A 24 2.30 16.85 9.64
C ARG A 24 0.97 17.14 8.95
N THR A 25 1.03 17.49 7.68
CA THR A 25 -0.13 17.29 6.80
C THR A 25 -0.30 15.77 6.70
N GLN A 26 -1.34 15.24 7.34
CA GLN A 26 -1.72 13.83 7.21
C GLN A 26 -2.17 13.62 5.77
N THR A 27 -1.24 13.27 4.90
CA THR A 27 -1.56 12.66 3.61
C THR A 27 -2.11 11.28 3.94
N LEU A 28 -3.42 11.10 3.83
CA LEU A 28 -4.07 9.81 4.01
C LEU A 28 -3.41 8.79 3.07
N PRO A 29 -2.98 7.64 3.56
CA PRO A 29 -2.34 6.64 2.72
C PRO A 29 -3.29 6.23 1.60
N LEU A 30 -2.76 6.27 0.39
CA LEU A 30 -3.48 6.13 -0.88
C LEU A 30 -4.06 4.73 -1.11
N PHE A 31 -3.51 3.76 -0.48
CA PHE A 31 -3.86 2.33 -0.42
C PHE A 31 -3.15 1.81 0.83
N THR A 32 -3.63 0.86 1.55
CA THR A 32 -2.91 0.28 2.69
C THR A 32 -2.69 -1.19 2.38
N THR A 33 -1.47 -1.70 2.51
CA THR A 33 -1.26 -3.14 2.44
C THR A 33 -2.11 -3.79 3.51
N THR A 34 -2.79 -4.87 3.15
CA THR A 34 -3.73 -5.48 4.06
C THR A 34 -3.10 -6.69 4.72
N HIS A 35 -2.79 -6.53 5.98
CA HIS A 35 -2.35 -7.64 6.82
C HIS A 35 -3.50 -8.60 7.10
N TRP A 36 -3.24 -9.88 7.01
CA TRP A 36 -4.23 -10.91 7.32
C TRP A 36 -4.79 -10.80 8.74
N SER A 37 -4.02 -10.29 9.70
CA SER A 37 -4.50 -10.01 11.05
C SER A 37 -5.66 -9.02 11.09
N VAL A 38 -5.66 -8.02 10.21
CA VAL A 38 -6.75 -7.03 10.06
C VAL A 38 -7.96 -7.68 9.42
N VAL A 39 -7.76 -8.50 8.38
CA VAL A 39 -8.84 -9.23 7.68
C VAL A 39 -9.56 -10.17 8.65
N LEU A 40 -8.81 -10.99 9.37
CA LEU A 40 -9.38 -11.95 10.35
C LEU A 40 -10.17 -11.21 11.44
N ARG A 41 -9.59 -10.15 12.02
CA ARG A 41 -10.27 -9.32 13.02
C ARG A 41 -11.55 -8.67 12.49
N ALA A 42 -11.53 -8.19 11.24
CA ALA A 42 -12.71 -7.61 10.59
C ALA A 42 -13.82 -8.65 10.32
N GLY A 43 -13.46 -9.92 10.17
CA GLY A 43 -14.40 -11.03 10.00
C GLY A 43 -15.02 -11.55 11.32
N GLU A 44 -14.46 -11.18 12.48
CA GLU A 44 -14.97 -11.59 13.78
C GLU A 44 -16.29 -10.87 14.11
N THR A 45 -17.37 -11.65 14.24
CA THR A 45 -18.68 -11.11 14.65
C THR A 45 -18.63 -10.79 16.14
N ASN A 46 -18.99 -9.54 16.55
CA ASN A 46 -19.04 -9.07 17.95
C ASN A 46 -17.69 -8.87 18.68
N SER A 47 -16.57 -8.79 17.97
CA SER A 47 -15.29 -8.40 18.57
C SER A 47 -15.18 -6.87 18.70
N PRO A 48 -14.70 -6.33 19.83
CA PRO A 48 -14.56 -4.87 20.03
C PRO A 48 -13.68 -4.19 18.96
N GLY A 49 -12.77 -4.94 18.33
CA GLY A 49 -11.89 -4.43 17.25
C GLY A 49 -12.42 -4.64 15.83
N ALA A 50 -13.49 -5.43 15.65
CA ALA A 50 -13.98 -5.79 14.31
C ALA A 50 -14.45 -4.57 13.51
N ALA A 51 -15.22 -3.68 14.10
CA ALA A 51 -15.71 -2.47 13.45
C ALA A 51 -14.56 -1.54 13.01
N GLN A 52 -13.52 -1.41 13.84
CA GLN A 52 -12.33 -0.62 13.51
C GLN A 52 -11.54 -1.25 12.37
N ALA A 53 -11.29 -2.56 12.43
CA ALA A 53 -10.60 -3.31 11.38
C ALA A 53 -11.36 -3.23 10.05
N LEU A 54 -12.68 -3.37 10.10
CA LEU A 54 -13.55 -3.26 8.93
C LEU A 54 -13.52 -1.86 8.31
N ASN A 55 -13.56 -0.80 9.14
CA ASN A 55 -13.41 0.58 8.68
C ASN A 55 -12.04 0.80 8.02
N GLN A 56 -10.97 0.23 8.59
CA GLN A 56 -9.63 0.27 8.02
C GLN A 56 -9.60 -0.39 6.64
N LEU A 57 -10.19 -1.59 6.49
CA LEU A 57 -10.30 -2.27 5.19
C LEU A 57 -11.09 -1.44 4.17
N CYS A 58 -12.26 -0.92 4.57
CA CYS A 58 -13.08 -0.11 3.68
C CYS A 58 -12.32 1.13 3.19
N ARG A 59 -11.62 1.84 4.07
CA ARG A 59 -10.81 3.01 3.69
C ARG A 59 -9.64 2.63 2.78
N ALA A 60 -8.96 1.53 3.07
CA ALA A 60 -7.83 1.07 2.29
C ALA A 60 -8.22 0.71 0.85
N TYR A 61 -9.38 0.06 0.67
CA TYR A 61 -9.79 -0.47 -0.62
C TYR A 61 -10.79 0.40 -1.39
N TRP A 62 -11.37 1.44 -0.78
CA TRP A 62 -12.35 2.29 -1.46
C TRP A 62 -11.84 2.82 -2.80
N TYR A 63 -10.77 3.59 -2.76
CA TYR A 63 -10.25 4.22 -3.96
C TYR A 63 -9.75 3.21 -5.02
N PRO A 64 -8.96 2.19 -4.68
CA PRO A 64 -8.54 1.18 -5.66
C PRO A 64 -9.69 0.49 -6.37
N LEU A 65 -10.76 0.14 -5.65
CA LEU A 65 -11.94 -0.51 -6.24
C LEU A 65 -12.77 0.48 -7.06
N TYR A 66 -12.96 1.71 -6.60
CA TYR A 66 -13.56 2.79 -7.38
C TYR A 66 -12.83 2.98 -8.72
N ALA A 67 -11.53 3.13 -8.69
CA ALA A 67 -10.73 3.33 -9.89
C ALA A 67 -10.76 2.11 -10.82
N PHE A 68 -10.85 0.89 -10.27
CA PHE A 68 -11.09 -0.32 -11.06
C PHE A 68 -12.43 -0.24 -11.80
N VAL A 69 -13.52 0.13 -11.12
CA VAL A 69 -14.85 0.28 -11.73
C VAL A 69 -14.84 1.39 -12.80
N ARG A 70 -14.19 2.53 -12.52
CA ARG A 70 -13.99 3.60 -13.52
C ARG A 70 -13.30 3.11 -14.78
N ARG A 71 -12.24 2.29 -14.63
CA ARG A 71 -11.50 1.68 -15.76
C ARG A 71 -12.32 0.67 -16.55
N LYS A 72 -13.34 0.06 -15.94
CA LYS A 72 -14.32 -0.79 -16.64
C LYS A 72 -15.32 0.00 -17.49
N GLY A 73 -15.20 1.33 -17.55
CA GLY A 73 -16.01 2.21 -18.39
C GLY A 73 -17.26 2.80 -17.75
N HIS A 74 -17.43 2.61 -16.43
CA HIS A 74 -18.56 3.23 -15.70
C HIS A 74 -18.35 4.74 -15.52
N SER A 75 -19.44 5.51 -15.51
CA SER A 75 -19.40 6.93 -15.20
C SER A 75 -18.93 7.17 -13.76
N PRO A 76 -18.47 8.40 -13.40
CA PRO A 76 -18.09 8.71 -12.01
C PRO A 76 -19.20 8.38 -11.00
N HIS A 77 -20.44 8.72 -11.31
CA HIS A 77 -21.61 8.47 -10.46
C HIS A 77 -21.86 6.95 -10.33
N ASP A 78 -21.94 6.23 -11.45
CA ASP A 78 -22.17 4.79 -11.41
C ASP A 78 -21.04 4.03 -10.70
N ALA A 79 -19.78 4.46 -10.89
CA ALA A 79 -18.63 3.85 -10.21
C ALA A 79 -18.68 4.05 -8.70
N GLN A 80 -19.11 5.24 -8.25
CA GLN A 80 -19.35 5.53 -6.84
C GLN A 80 -20.44 4.61 -6.28
N ASP A 81 -21.59 4.57 -6.93
CA ASP A 81 -22.74 3.78 -6.49
C ASP A 81 -22.43 2.30 -6.43
N LEU A 82 -21.80 1.76 -7.48
CA LEU A 82 -21.39 0.37 -7.55
C LEU A 82 -20.36 0.01 -6.47
N THR A 83 -19.39 0.88 -6.22
CA THR A 83 -18.39 0.65 -5.17
C THR A 83 -19.03 0.68 -3.79
N GLN A 84 -19.93 1.64 -3.51
CA GLN A 84 -20.69 1.69 -2.27
C GLN A 84 -21.57 0.45 -2.07
N ALA A 85 -22.31 0.06 -3.11
CA ALA A 85 -23.18 -1.11 -3.07
C ALA A 85 -22.38 -2.41 -2.86
N PHE A 86 -21.17 -2.51 -3.44
CA PHE A 86 -20.28 -3.64 -3.19
C PHE A 86 -19.85 -3.71 -1.72
N PHE A 87 -19.42 -2.60 -1.12
CA PHE A 87 -19.06 -2.59 0.30
C PHE A 87 -20.27 -2.91 1.20
N ALA A 88 -21.45 -2.36 0.91
CA ALA A 88 -22.67 -2.70 1.64
C ALA A 88 -22.93 -4.21 1.59
N ARG A 89 -22.84 -4.83 0.39
CA ARG A 89 -23.03 -6.28 0.23
C ARG A 89 -21.94 -7.11 0.92
N LEU A 90 -20.69 -6.63 0.88
CA LEU A 90 -19.55 -7.26 1.58
C LEU A 90 -19.83 -7.36 3.10
N LEU A 91 -20.41 -6.28 3.67
CA LEU A 91 -20.75 -6.20 5.08
C LEU A 91 -21.98 -7.05 5.42
N GLU A 92 -23.07 -6.91 4.66
CA GLU A 92 -24.32 -7.63 4.89
C GLU A 92 -24.15 -9.16 4.82
N LYS A 93 -23.33 -9.63 3.89
CA LYS A 93 -23.07 -11.06 3.68
C LYS A 93 -21.89 -11.59 4.47
N ASN A 94 -21.24 -10.74 5.25
CA ASN A 94 -20.02 -11.07 6.00
C ASN A 94 -18.96 -11.78 5.13
N TYR A 95 -18.77 -11.31 3.91
CA TYR A 95 -17.80 -11.91 2.97
C TYR A 95 -16.37 -11.82 3.48
N VAL A 96 -16.06 -10.85 4.35
CA VAL A 96 -14.72 -10.74 4.97
C VAL A 96 -14.41 -11.96 5.83
N ALA A 97 -15.39 -12.51 6.56
CA ALA A 97 -15.22 -13.74 7.33
C ALA A 97 -15.06 -15.00 6.46
N GLN A 98 -15.47 -14.94 5.20
CA GLN A 98 -15.29 -16.03 4.24
C GLN A 98 -13.93 -15.99 3.53
N ALA A 99 -13.17 -14.90 3.71
CA ALA A 99 -11.82 -14.81 3.17
C ALA A 99 -10.91 -15.80 3.90
N ASP A 100 -10.29 -16.68 3.12
CA ASP A 100 -9.45 -17.75 3.62
C ASP A 100 -7.99 -17.45 3.28
N ARG A 101 -7.16 -17.32 4.30
CA ARG A 101 -5.74 -17.03 4.15
C ARG A 101 -5.01 -18.09 3.33
N GLU A 102 -5.41 -19.36 3.45
CA GLU A 102 -4.79 -20.49 2.73
C GLU A 102 -5.15 -20.51 1.24
N ARG A 103 -6.19 -19.78 0.82
CA ARG A 103 -6.61 -19.67 -0.58
C ARG A 103 -5.97 -18.52 -1.33
N GLY A 104 -5.07 -17.76 -0.67
CA GLY A 104 -4.31 -16.71 -1.32
C GLY A 104 -4.50 -15.31 -0.74
N ARG A 105 -4.24 -14.31 -1.54
CA ARG A 105 -4.14 -12.91 -1.10
C ARG A 105 -5.51 -12.27 -0.96
N PHE A 106 -5.74 -11.55 0.12
CA PHE A 106 -7.02 -10.86 0.35
C PHE A 106 -7.37 -9.88 -0.78
N ARG A 107 -6.39 -9.14 -1.32
CA ARG A 107 -6.63 -8.21 -2.42
C ARG A 107 -7.17 -8.90 -3.68
N THR A 108 -6.64 -10.09 -4.00
CA THR A 108 -7.10 -10.91 -5.13
C THR A 108 -8.52 -11.42 -4.90
N TYR A 109 -8.80 -11.91 -3.69
CA TYR A 109 -10.14 -12.30 -3.26
C TYR A 109 -11.12 -11.14 -3.42
N LEU A 110 -10.78 -9.95 -2.95
CA LEU A 110 -11.64 -8.78 -2.99
C LEU A 110 -11.92 -8.31 -4.43
N LEU A 111 -10.90 -8.34 -5.31
CA LEU A 111 -11.06 -8.01 -6.73
C LEU A 111 -11.94 -9.01 -7.46
N ALA A 112 -11.78 -10.31 -7.17
CA ALA A 112 -12.65 -11.35 -7.71
C ALA A 112 -14.11 -11.16 -7.26
N ALA A 113 -14.31 -10.90 -5.95
CA ALA A 113 -15.65 -10.65 -5.40
C ALA A 113 -16.30 -9.41 -6.04
N LEU A 114 -15.55 -8.32 -6.25
CA LEU A 114 -16.05 -7.14 -6.97
C LEU A 114 -16.41 -7.47 -8.42
N THR A 115 -15.58 -8.24 -9.12
CA THR A 115 -15.85 -8.61 -10.52
C THR A 115 -17.13 -9.42 -10.66
N HIS A 116 -17.35 -10.39 -9.77
CA HIS A 116 -18.60 -11.15 -9.71
C HIS A 116 -19.80 -10.25 -9.38
N PHE A 117 -19.64 -9.33 -8.41
CA PHE A 117 -20.66 -8.37 -8.06
C PHE A 117 -21.07 -7.49 -9.25
N LEU A 118 -20.10 -6.98 -10.01
CA LEU A 118 -20.37 -6.15 -11.20
C LEU A 118 -21.12 -6.93 -12.29
N ALA A 119 -20.79 -8.20 -12.49
CA ALA A 119 -21.51 -9.07 -13.42
C ALA A 119 -22.98 -9.29 -12.98
N ASP A 120 -23.21 -9.57 -11.68
CA ASP A 120 -24.55 -9.71 -11.10
C ASP A 120 -25.38 -8.42 -11.27
N GLU A 121 -24.79 -7.24 -10.99
CA GLU A 121 -25.48 -5.96 -11.11
C GLU A 121 -25.80 -5.62 -12.58
N TRP A 122 -24.91 -5.96 -13.51
CA TRP A 122 -25.16 -5.81 -14.94
C TRP A 122 -26.32 -6.69 -15.42
N ASP A 123 -26.38 -7.95 -14.99
CA ASP A 123 -27.48 -8.86 -15.30
C ASP A 123 -28.81 -8.38 -14.70
N LYS A 124 -28.79 -7.83 -13.46
CA LYS A 124 -29.97 -7.23 -12.84
C LYS A 124 -30.43 -5.98 -13.59
N ALA A 125 -29.53 -5.09 -13.97
CA ALA A 125 -29.85 -3.89 -14.73
C ALA A 125 -30.49 -4.22 -16.10
N ARG A 126 -30.07 -5.30 -16.74
CA ARG A 126 -30.70 -5.80 -17.96
C ARG A 126 -32.12 -6.33 -17.73
N ARG A 127 -32.39 -6.90 -16.54
CA ARG A 127 -33.72 -7.45 -16.18
C ARG A 127 -34.67 -6.39 -15.61
N LEU A 128 -34.13 -5.34 -14.95
CA LEU A 128 -34.88 -4.31 -14.22
C LEU A 128 -34.66 -2.93 -14.84
N LYS A 129 -35.48 -2.53 -15.76
CA LYS A 129 -35.59 -1.13 -16.24
C LYS A 129 -36.33 -0.21 -15.25
N ARG A 130 -36.26 -0.37 -13.91
CA ARG A 130 -36.90 0.53 -12.93
C ARG A 130 -36.16 0.54 -11.58
N GLY A 131 -36.01 1.77 -11.05
CA GLY A 131 -35.24 2.19 -9.92
C GLY A 131 -35.49 1.50 -8.57
N GLY A 132 -34.49 1.58 -7.73
CA GLY A 132 -34.53 1.20 -6.32
C GLY A 132 -33.64 2.11 -5.51
N ASP A 133 -34.16 2.53 -4.38
CA ASP A 133 -33.55 3.41 -3.38
C ASP A 133 -32.43 2.69 -2.63
N ARG A 134 -31.21 3.29 -2.51
CA ARG A 134 -30.06 2.67 -1.86
C ARG A 134 -29.53 3.54 -0.73
N LYS A 135 -29.25 2.93 0.42
CA LYS A 135 -28.58 3.57 1.57
C LYS A 135 -27.16 4.00 1.20
N ILE A 136 -26.86 5.27 1.38
CA ILE A 136 -25.59 5.91 1.02
C ILE A 136 -24.61 5.77 2.20
N ILE A 137 -23.47 5.13 1.96
CA ILE A 137 -22.27 5.23 2.82
C ILE A 137 -21.43 6.36 2.24
N SER A 138 -21.30 7.49 2.97
CA SER A 138 -20.59 8.66 2.48
C SER A 138 -19.08 8.44 2.55
N PHE A 139 -18.46 8.23 1.39
CA PHE A 139 -17.02 8.40 1.17
C PHE A 139 -16.80 9.63 0.29
N ASP A 140 -15.65 10.29 0.43
CA ASP A 140 -15.32 11.47 -0.37
C ASP A 140 -15.08 11.11 -1.84
N ALA A 141 -16.17 11.07 -2.60
CA ALA A 141 -16.15 10.69 -4.02
C ALA A 141 -15.58 11.80 -4.92
N ALA A 142 -15.69 13.06 -4.50
CA ALA A 142 -15.16 14.18 -5.29
C ALA A 142 -13.62 14.10 -5.33
N SER A 143 -12.98 13.85 -4.20
CA SER A 143 -11.52 13.68 -4.15
C SER A 143 -11.05 12.41 -4.89
N ALA A 144 -11.86 11.35 -4.88
CA ALA A 144 -11.55 10.12 -5.63
C ALA A 144 -11.57 10.33 -7.15
N GLU A 145 -12.53 11.07 -7.68
CA GLU A 145 -12.61 11.36 -9.11
C GLU A 145 -11.53 12.35 -9.55
N GLU A 146 -11.24 13.40 -8.77
CA GLU A 146 -10.13 14.31 -9.05
C GLU A 146 -8.80 13.56 -9.12
N ARG A 147 -8.58 12.67 -8.19
CA ARG A 147 -7.42 11.80 -8.17
C ARG A 147 -7.38 10.86 -9.37
N TYR A 148 -8.49 10.22 -9.73
CA TYR A 148 -8.57 9.35 -10.91
C TYR A 148 -8.22 10.11 -12.19
N ARG A 149 -8.66 11.37 -12.34
CA ARG A 149 -8.35 12.23 -13.48
C ARG A 149 -6.89 12.68 -13.53
N SER A 150 -6.25 12.83 -12.38
CA SER A 150 -4.84 13.21 -12.29
C SER A 150 -3.87 12.05 -12.57
N GLU A 151 -4.37 10.80 -12.57
CA GLU A 151 -3.53 9.64 -12.89
C GLU A 151 -3.17 9.61 -14.39
N PRO A 152 -1.95 9.20 -14.74
CA PRO A 152 -1.56 9.00 -16.13
C PRO A 152 -2.52 8.05 -16.84
N VAL A 153 -2.86 8.38 -18.10
CA VAL A 153 -3.63 7.47 -18.95
C VAL A 153 -2.74 6.28 -19.29
N ASP A 154 -2.87 5.22 -18.51
CA ASP A 154 -2.15 3.99 -18.70
C ASP A 154 -2.98 3.03 -19.57
N GLN A 155 -2.34 2.37 -20.54
CA GLN A 155 -2.99 1.37 -21.42
C GLN A 155 -3.18 0.02 -20.71
N LEU A 156 -2.72 -0.10 -19.47
CA LEU A 156 -2.84 -1.33 -18.70
C LEU A 156 -4.31 -1.69 -18.43
N ASP A 157 -4.61 -2.97 -18.45
CA ASP A 157 -5.91 -3.51 -18.01
C ASP A 157 -6.20 -3.10 -16.54
N ALA A 158 -7.47 -2.94 -16.23
CA ALA A 158 -7.94 -2.50 -14.91
C ALA A 158 -7.38 -3.36 -13.76
N ALA A 159 -7.24 -4.67 -13.97
CA ALA A 159 -6.68 -5.58 -12.96
C ALA A 159 -5.17 -5.36 -12.77
N LYS A 160 -4.41 -5.18 -13.84
CA LYS A 160 -2.98 -4.87 -13.76
C LYS A 160 -2.74 -3.53 -13.08
N LEU A 161 -3.56 -2.53 -13.35
CA LEU A 161 -3.47 -1.23 -12.70
C LEU A 161 -3.79 -1.30 -11.20
N TYR A 162 -4.77 -2.12 -10.81
CA TYR A 162 -5.08 -2.40 -9.42
C TYR A 162 -3.90 -3.03 -8.69
N GLU A 163 -3.26 -4.07 -9.26
CA GLU A 163 -2.07 -4.70 -8.69
C GLU A 163 -0.89 -3.72 -8.61
N ARG A 164 -0.65 -2.93 -9.66
CA ARG A 164 0.41 -1.92 -9.67
C ARG A 164 0.24 -0.87 -8.57
N ARG A 165 -0.99 -0.42 -8.33
CA ARG A 165 -1.29 0.51 -7.23
C ARG A 165 -0.99 -0.12 -5.87
N TRP A 166 -1.37 -1.39 -5.69
CA TRP A 166 -1.05 -2.11 -4.47
C TRP A 166 0.47 -2.19 -4.25
N VAL A 167 1.22 -2.54 -5.28
CA VAL A 167 2.69 -2.60 -5.23
C VAL A 167 3.29 -1.23 -4.88
N THR A 168 2.84 -0.15 -5.55
CA THR A 168 3.32 1.21 -5.23
C THR A 168 3.08 1.56 -3.77
N THR A 169 1.89 1.25 -3.27
CA THR A 169 1.56 1.51 -1.85
C THR A 169 2.42 0.70 -0.88
N LEU A 170 2.74 -0.54 -1.23
CA LEU A 170 3.66 -1.36 -0.44
C LEU A 170 5.03 -0.66 -0.30
N PHE A 171 5.57 -0.13 -1.40
CA PHE A 171 6.83 0.64 -1.38
C PHE A 171 6.73 1.89 -0.51
N ASP A 172 5.64 2.66 -0.64
CA ASP A 172 5.42 3.88 0.15
C ASP A 172 5.30 3.60 1.64
N GLN A 173 4.62 2.52 2.03
CA GLN A 173 4.48 2.13 3.43
C GLN A 173 5.80 1.68 4.05
N VAL A 174 6.57 0.88 3.31
CA VAL A 174 7.89 0.45 3.78
C VAL A 174 8.84 1.64 3.91
N LEU A 175 8.77 2.60 2.98
CA LEU A 175 9.56 3.82 3.05
C LEU A 175 9.16 4.69 4.25
N ALA A 176 7.87 4.85 4.51
CA ALA A 176 7.36 5.59 5.66
C ALA A 176 7.78 4.95 6.99
N ARG A 177 7.72 3.62 7.08
CA ARG A 177 8.20 2.88 8.25
C ARG A 177 9.70 3.05 8.47
N LEU A 178 10.50 3.01 7.41
CA LEU A 178 11.93 3.28 7.48
C LEU A 178 12.21 4.72 7.93
N GLU A 179 11.46 5.71 7.41
CA GLU A 179 11.55 7.11 7.84
C GLU A 179 11.27 7.25 9.34
N GLU A 180 10.24 6.57 9.84
CA GLU A 180 9.88 6.57 11.26
C GLU A 180 11.01 6.02 12.14
N GLU A 181 11.60 4.87 11.77
CA GLU A 181 12.75 4.29 12.48
C GLU A 181 13.96 5.27 12.53
N PHE A 182 14.24 5.98 11.43
CA PHE A 182 15.31 6.98 11.39
C PHE A 182 14.97 8.21 12.23
N CYS A 183 13.71 8.68 12.22
CA CYS A 183 13.25 9.78 13.07
C CYS A 183 13.38 9.45 14.56
N ASP A 184 12.92 8.26 14.95
CA ASP A 184 12.99 7.79 16.35
C ASP A 184 14.44 7.63 16.84
N SER A 185 15.37 7.32 15.91
CA SER A 185 16.80 7.26 16.18
C SER A 185 17.50 8.63 16.13
N GLY A 186 16.77 9.74 15.94
CA GLY A 186 17.34 11.09 15.81
C GLY A 186 18.14 11.33 14.51
N LYS A 187 17.94 10.49 13.48
CA LYS A 187 18.69 10.51 12.22
C LYS A 187 17.87 10.99 11.02
N ARG A 188 16.86 11.85 11.26
CA ARG A 188 15.98 12.35 10.22
C ARG A 188 16.73 13.04 9.07
N GLU A 189 17.69 13.91 9.38
CA GLU A 189 18.48 14.61 8.37
C GLU A 189 19.27 13.63 7.48
N LEU A 190 19.83 12.59 8.08
CA LEU A 190 20.52 11.53 7.35
C LEU A 190 19.55 10.82 6.40
N PHE A 191 18.34 10.47 6.85
CA PHE A 191 17.30 9.87 5.99
C PHE A 191 16.96 10.78 4.82
N ASP A 192 16.64 12.06 5.07
CA ASP A 192 16.27 13.02 4.03
C ASP A 192 17.36 13.20 2.97
N CYS A 193 18.62 13.11 3.37
CA CYS A 193 19.75 13.18 2.45
C CYS A 193 19.96 11.89 1.64
N LEU A 194 19.67 10.73 2.22
CA LEU A 194 19.98 9.43 1.62
C LEU A 194 18.81 8.76 0.92
N LYS A 195 17.54 9.19 1.16
CA LYS A 195 16.35 8.53 0.61
C LYS A 195 16.35 8.42 -0.93
N SER A 196 16.91 9.40 -1.64
CA SER A 196 17.04 9.35 -3.10
C SER A 196 17.99 8.24 -3.58
N SER A 197 18.91 7.82 -2.73
CA SER A 197 19.90 6.76 -3.02
C SER A 197 19.35 5.35 -2.76
N LEU A 198 18.13 5.19 -2.24
CA LEU A 198 17.54 3.87 -1.96
C LEU A 198 17.26 3.10 -3.26
N LEU A 199 16.68 3.77 -4.25
CA LEU A 199 16.16 3.16 -5.48
C LEU A 199 17.07 3.40 -6.69
N ALA A 200 17.97 4.41 -6.63
CA ALA A 200 18.90 4.73 -7.70
C ALA A 200 20.31 4.22 -7.37
N GLU A 201 20.92 3.49 -8.29
CA GLU A 201 22.34 3.11 -8.16
C GLU A 201 23.25 4.31 -8.44
N ASP A 202 22.80 5.23 -9.32
CA ASP A 202 23.49 6.47 -9.66
C ASP A 202 22.70 7.68 -9.17
N SER A 203 22.75 7.96 -7.85
CA SER A 203 22.15 9.19 -7.33
C SER A 203 22.93 10.41 -7.82
N VAL A 204 22.18 11.43 -8.28
CA VAL A 204 22.68 12.70 -8.83
C VAL A 204 23.66 13.44 -7.90
N SER A 205 23.67 13.14 -6.62
CA SER A 205 24.60 13.71 -5.64
C SER A 205 25.73 12.72 -5.34
N SER A 206 26.97 13.14 -5.61
CA SER A 206 28.17 12.36 -5.20
C SER A 206 28.14 12.09 -3.70
N TYR A 207 28.49 10.88 -3.28
CA TYR A 207 28.64 10.55 -1.85
C TYR A 207 29.62 11.50 -1.12
N ALA A 208 30.61 12.06 -1.85
CA ALA A 208 31.49 13.08 -1.32
C ALA A 208 30.75 14.38 -0.97
N GLN A 209 29.80 14.84 -1.81
CA GLN A 209 28.98 16.03 -1.57
C GLN A 209 28.03 15.81 -0.39
N LEU A 210 27.40 14.65 -0.29
CA LEU A 210 26.57 14.28 0.85
C LEU A 210 27.38 14.21 2.14
N GLY A 211 28.60 13.67 2.07
CA GLY A 211 29.53 13.64 3.19
C GLY A 211 29.90 15.03 3.67
N ALA A 212 30.27 15.95 2.78
CA ALA A 212 30.57 17.33 3.10
C ALA A 212 29.39 18.04 3.77
N ARG A 213 28.17 17.82 3.31
CA ARG A 213 26.92 18.39 3.88
C ARG A 213 26.65 17.89 5.29
N LEU A 214 26.88 16.61 5.54
CA LEU A 214 26.55 15.93 6.81
C LEU A 214 27.74 15.89 7.78
N GLY A 215 28.90 16.42 7.41
CA GLY A 215 30.12 16.34 8.21
C GLY A 215 30.67 14.90 8.33
N LEU A 216 30.41 14.04 7.35
CA LEU A 216 30.79 12.64 7.30
C LEU A 216 31.80 12.36 6.19
N THR A 217 32.56 11.29 6.32
CA THR A 217 33.41 10.82 5.24
C THR A 217 32.60 10.14 4.14
N GLU A 218 33.10 10.12 2.89
CA GLU A 218 32.48 9.42 1.78
C GLU A 218 32.25 7.94 2.09
N SER A 219 33.21 7.30 2.77
CA SER A 219 33.10 5.91 3.20
C SER A 219 31.96 5.71 4.20
N ALA A 220 31.79 6.64 5.16
CA ALA A 220 30.68 6.59 6.11
C ALA A 220 29.33 6.74 5.42
N ILE A 221 29.20 7.61 4.40
CA ILE A 221 27.98 7.74 3.58
C ILE A 221 27.69 6.44 2.83
N LYS A 222 28.68 5.83 2.17
CA LYS A 222 28.50 4.54 1.46
C LYS A 222 28.00 3.44 2.41
N GLN A 223 28.55 3.36 3.61
CA GLN A 223 28.12 2.42 4.63
C GLN A 223 26.69 2.73 5.13
N ALA A 224 26.35 4.02 5.31
CA ALA A 224 25.02 4.43 5.73
C ALA A 224 23.96 4.06 4.67
N VAL A 225 24.20 4.36 3.39
CA VAL A 225 23.33 3.97 2.26
C VAL A 225 23.16 2.45 2.22
N HIS A 226 24.26 1.70 2.37
CA HIS A 226 24.21 0.25 2.35
C HIS A 226 23.35 -0.31 3.48
N ARG A 227 23.53 0.15 4.75
CA ARG A 227 22.68 -0.27 5.88
C ARG A 227 21.22 0.12 5.69
N MET A 228 20.95 1.32 5.17
CA MET A 228 19.62 1.80 4.87
C MET A 228 18.94 0.89 3.83
N ARG A 229 19.63 0.50 2.76
CA ARG A 229 19.14 -0.45 1.74
C ARG A 229 18.84 -1.83 2.32
N LEU A 230 19.71 -2.33 3.21
CA LEU A 230 19.47 -3.59 3.90
C LEU A 230 18.22 -3.52 4.76
N ARG A 231 18.11 -2.49 5.60
CA ARG A 231 16.94 -2.32 6.47
C ARG A 231 15.65 -2.17 5.67
N TYR A 232 15.69 -1.42 4.57
CA TYR A 232 14.54 -1.30 3.66
C TYR A 232 14.10 -2.66 3.11
N ARG A 233 15.05 -3.52 2.69
CA ARG A 233 14.75 -4.88 2.20
C ARG A 233 14.15 -5.76 3.30
N GLU A 234 14.64 -5.67 4.52
CA GLU A 234 14.08 -6.40 5.67
C GLU A 234 12.63 -5.98 5.92
N LEU A 235 12.38 -4.66 6.04
CA LEU A 235 11.04 -4.11 6.23
C LEU A 235 10.10 -4.51 5.10
N PHE A 236 10.60 -4.53 3.86
CA PHE A 236 9.82 -4.95 2.70
C PHE A 236 9.39 -6.43 2.80
N ARG A 237 10.31 -7.30 3.22
CA ARG A 237 10.00 -8.73 3.44
C ARG A 237 9.05 -8.93 4.61
N GLU A 238 9.22 -8.19 5.71
CA GLU A 238 8.32 -8.20 6.86
C GLU A 238 6.89 -7.82 6.44
N GLU A 239 6.75 -6.75 5.64
CA GLU A 239 5.45 -6.27 5.17
C GLU A 239 4.78 -7.31 4.25
N ILE A 240 5.52 -7.87 3.30
CA ILE A 240 5.01 -8.95 2.44
C ILE A 240 4.57 -10.17 3.26
N ALA A 241 5.34 -10.57 4.27
CA ALA A 241 5.01 -11.70 5.12
C ALA A 241 3.64 -11.56 5.83
N GLN A 242 3.19 -10.31 6.07
CA GLN A 242 1.87 -10.05 6.65
C GLN A 242 0.71 -10.22 5.63
N THR A 243 1.01 -10.24 4.34
CA THR A 243 0.01 -10.26 3.26
C THR A 243 -0.21 -11.64 2.65
N VAL A 244 0.63 -12.61 2.96
CA VAL A 244 0.60 -13.98 2.45
C VAL A 244 0.16 -15.00 3.50
N ALA A 245 -0.17 -16.22 3.07
CA ALA A 245 -0.64 -17.27 3.96
C ALA A 245 0.45 -17.75 4.93
N GLY A 246 1.68 -17.89 4.46
CA GLY A 246 2.78 -18.38 5.27
C GLY A 246 4.16 -18.00 4.75
N PRO A 247 5.22 -18.31 5.52
CA PRO A 247 6.60 -17.94 5.16
C PRO A 247 7.06 -18.50 3.81
N GLY A 248 6.53 -19.65 3.38
CA GLY A 248 6.86 -20.27 2.10
C GLY A 248 6.40 -19.46 0.87
N GLU A 249 5.40 -18.60 1.02
CA GLU A 249 4.86 -17.79 -0.08
C GLU A 249 5.54 -16.43 -0.25
N VAL A 250 6.40 -16.02 0.70
CA VAL A 250 7.06 -14.70 0.68
C VAL A 250 7.90 -14.50 -0.58
N GLU A 251 8.68 -15.52 -0.97
CA GLU A 251 9.53 -15.43 -2.15
C GLU A 251 8.72 -15.34 -3.45
N ASP A 252 7.61 -16.06 -3.55
CA ASP A 252 6.76 -16.01 -4.74
C ASP A 252 5.99 -14.68 -4.82
N GLU A 253 5.61 -14.12 -3.66
CA GLU A 253 5.04 -12.76 -3.61
C GLU A 253 6.05 -11.70 -4.00
N LEU A 254 7.30 -11.80 -3.58
CA LEU A 254 8.39 -10.92 -4.02
C LEU A 254 8.57 -10.97 -5.53
N LYS A 255 8.62 -12.16 -6.13
CA LYS A 255 8.71 -12.32 -7.60
C LYS A 255 7.50 -11.67 -8.29
N HIS A 256 6.28 -11.86 -7.74
CA HIS A 256 5.08 -11.24 -8.28
C HIS A 256 5.15 -9.71 -8.25
N VAL A 257 5.57 -9.11 -7.13
CA VAL A 257 5.76 -7.65 -7.00
C VAL A 257 6.71 -7.12 -8.07
N PHE A 258 7.85 -7.78 -8.28
CA PHE A 258 8.80 -7.36 -9.32
C PHE A 258 8.23 -7.55 -10.74
N ALA A 259 7.48 -8.62 -10.99
CA ALA A 259 6.84 -8.83 -12.29
C ALA A 259 5.80 -7.73 -12.61
N VAL A 260 5.03 -7.28 -11.61
CA VAL A 260 4.06 -6.18 -11.76
C VAL A 260 4.73 -4.84 -12.09
N LEU A 261 5.97 -4.61 -11.62
CA LEU A 261 6.71 -3.38 -11.92
C LEU A 261 7.38 -3.42 -13.30
N SER A 262 7.69 -4.61 -13.80
CA SER A 262 8.41 -4.81 -15.07
C SER A 262 7.48 -4.87 -16.28
N GLY A 263 6.17 -5.04 -16.10
CA GLY A 263 5.16 -5.17 -17.17
C GLY A 263 4.24 -4.01 -17.24
#